data_339e1d346368bb7001531b21f17f4c13
#
_entry.id   339e1d346368bb7001531b21f17f4c13
#
_cell.length_a   1.000
_cell.length_b   1.000
_cell.length_c   1.000
_cell.angle_alpha   90.00
_cell.angle_beta   90.00
_cell.angle_gamma   90.00
#
_symmetry.space_group_name_H-M   'P 1'
#
loop_
_entity.id
_entity.type
_entity.pdbx_description
1 polymer ?
#
loop_
_entity_poly.entity_id
_entity_poly.type
_entity_poly.pdbx_seq_one_letter_code
_entity_poly.pdbx_strand_id
1 'polypeptide(L)'
;MKNILLILSLLTYCTYYGQREIWANKKTEDIILDGSLNERDWNSANWTSGFTQMKPFPGERPSQKTAVALIYDQEAIYFGVKCYDDPDSVSRVLSIRDDFNPNLDLFAIFIDTYQDQQNGFFFGITSRGVQLDAKLFNEDYNDLLNLVWNSKTKINENGWYAEIKIPYSALRFPKKQIQTWNINFGRQISRFREESTWNPVNPDLENYLIESGEIIGIEDITPPLRLAMIPFLSNYVNFSKGEETVNSF
;
A
#
# COMPACT_ATOMS: atom_id res chain seq x y z
N MET A 1 -1.73 3.06 67.83
CA MET A 1 -2.56 2.77 66.69
C MET A 1 -1.79 3.20 65.47
N LYS A 2 -1.22 2.24 64.72
CA LYS A 2 -0.38 2.52 63.50
C LYS A 2 -1.31 2.44 62.30
N ASN A 3 -1.47 3.57 61.61
CA ASN A 3 -2.20 3.60 60.34
C ASN A 3 -1.26 3.06 59.24
N ILE A 4 -1.59 1.91 58.71
CA ILE A 4 -0.98 1.35 57.51
C ILE A 4 -1.69 1.94 56.30
N LEU A 5 -0.97 2.83 55.59
CA LEU A 5 -1.43 3.37 54.30
C LEU A 5 -1.14 2.32 53.25
N LEU A 6 -2.20 1.67 52.73
CA LEU A 6 -2.08 0.75 51.62
C LEU A 6 -2.06 1.55 50.33
N ILE A 7 -0.88 1.73 49.75
CA ILE A 7 -0.71 2.33 48.41
C ILE A 7 -1.01 1.24 47.38
N LEU A 8 -2.22 1.26 46.81
CA LEU A 8 -2.61 0.44 45.68
C LEU A 8 -1.99 1.06 44.43
N SER A 9 -0.82 0.55 44.01
CA SER A 9 -0.24 0.95 42.72
C SER A 9 -1.06 0.31 41.60
N LEU A 10 -1.92 1.10 40.94
CA LEU A 10 -2.55 0.72 39.68
C LEU A 10 -1.43 0.65 38.61
N LEU A 11 -0.92 -0.54 38.35
CA LEU A 11 -0.13 -0.84 37.17
C LEU A 11 -1.08 -0.81 35.96
N THR A 12 -1.24 0.36 35.35
CA THR A 12 -1.82 0.46 34.02
C THR A 12 -0.82 -0.20 33.04
N TYR A 13 -1.13 -1.43 32.66
CA TYR A 13 -0.47 -2.05 31.50
C TYR A 13 -0.87 -1.26 30.25
N CYS A 14 -0.08 -0.25 29.91
CA CYS A 14 -0.12 0.35 28.59
C CYS A 14 0.52 -0.70 27.66
N THR A 15 -0.26 -1.48 26.92
CA THR A 15 0.25 -2.29 25.84
C THR A 15 0.71 -1.34 24.73
N TYR A 16 1.96 -0.96 24.82
CA TYR A 16 2.63 -0.24 23.73
C TYR A 16 2.84 -1.26 22.61
N TYR A 17 1.98 -1.25 21.61
CA TYR A 17 2.27 -1.95 20.37
C TYR A 17 3.45 -1.23 19.73
N GLY A 18 4.64 -1.79 19.88
CA GLY A 18 5.82 -1.26 19.19
C GLY A 18 5.57 -1.28 17.69
N GLN A 19 6.07 -0.27 17.00
CA GLN A 19 6.07 -0.19 15.55
C GLN A 19 6.72 -1.46 14.99
N ARG A 20 6.02 -2.15 14.07
CA ARG A 20 6.51 -3.39 13.46
C ARG A 20 7.51 -3.06 12.36
N GLU A 21 8.44 -3.96 12.17
CA GLU A 21 9.45 -3.86 11.11
C GLU A 21 9.30 -5.02 10.13
N ILE A 22 9.50 -4.75 8.86
CA ILE A 22 9.64 -5.75 7.81
C ILE A 22 10.94 -5.53 7.05
N TRP A 23 11.76 -6.59 6.96
CA TRP A 23 13.04 -6.55 6.30
C TRP A 23 12.92 -6.80 4.82
N ALA A 24 13.48 -5.90 4.01
CA ALA A 24 13.61 -6.06 2.58
C ALA A 24 14.86 -6.89 2.25
N ASN A 25 14.69 -7.97 1.51
CA ASN A 25 15.80 -8.75 0.97
C ASN A 25 16.15 -8.27 -0.44
N LYS A 26 17.44 -8.19 -0.76
CA LYS A 26 17.85 -7.86 -2.12
C LYS A 26 17.56 -9.04 -3.04
N LYS A 27 16.92 -8.76 -4.18
CA LYS A 27 16.59 -9.74 -5.22
C LYS A 27 17.88 -10.33 -5.81
N THR A 28 17.92 -11.64 -5.99
CA THR A 28 19.08 -12.38 -6.55
C THR A 28 18.81 -13.04 -7.89
N GLU A 29 17.55 -13.28 -8.24
CA GLU A 29 17.14 -13.87 -9.52
C GLU A 29 15.93 -13.13 -10.09
N ASP A 30 15.59 -13.38 -11.34
CA ASP A 30 14.41 -12.77 -11.96
C ASP A 30 13.13 -13.35 -11.40
N ILE A 31 12.19 -12.46 -11.05
CA ILE A 31 10.85 -12.81 -10.56
C ILE A 31 9.89 -12.83 -11.74
N ILE A 32 9.25 -13.97 -11.92
CA ILE A 32 8.20 -14.16 -12.93
C ILE A 32 6.85 -13.97 -12.25
N LEU A 33 6.20 -12.85 -12.49
CA LEU A 33 4.89 -12.58 -11.91
C LEU A 33 3.82 -13.54 -12.46
N ASP A 34 3.59 -14.66 -11.79
CA ASP A 34 2.59 -15.67 -12.14
C ASP A 34 1.61 -15.99 -10.99
N GLY A 35 1.85 -15.42 -9.81
CA GLY A 35 1.06 -15.61 -8.59
C GLY A 35 1.41 -16.88 -7.83
N SER A 36 2.54 -17.54 -8.13
CA SER A 36 2.89 -18.85 -7.53
C SER A 36 3.88 -18.77 -6.38
N LEU A 37 4.69 -17.72 -6.29
CA LEU A 37 5.71 -17.52 -5.24
C LEU A 37 6.68 -18.69 -5.10
N ASN A 38 7.18 -19.21 -6.24
CA ASN A 38 8.02 -20.41 -6.30
C ASN A 38 9.50 -20.12 -6.54
N GLU A 39 9.88 -18.87 -6.77
CA GLU A 39 11.27 -18.45 -6.91
C GLU A 39 12.04 -18.61 -5.58
N ARG A 40 13.36 -18.80 -5.69
CA ARG A 40 14.22 -18.97 -4.52
C ARG A 40 14.21 -17.79 -3.59
N ASP A 41 14.10 -16.58 -4.16
CA ASP A 41 14.05 -15.34 -3.38
C ASP A 41 12.84 -15.30 -2.45
N TRP A 42 11.68 -15.81 -2.87
CA TRP A 42 10.51 -15.96 -1.97
C TRP A 42 10.71 -17.01 -0.88
N ASN A 43 11.45 -18.07 -1.17
CA ASN A 43 11.75 -19.11 -0.17
C ASN A 43 12.70 -18.61 0.91
N SER A 44 13.60 -17.69 0.58
CA SER A 44 14.57 -17.09 1.50
C SER A 44 14.13 -15.76 2.11
N ALA A 45 13.02 -15.19 1.65
CA ALA A 45 12.52 -13.90 2.11
C ALA A 45 12.00 -13.96 3.57
N ASN A 46 12.05 -12.80 4.22
CA ASN A 46 11.53 -12.62 5.57
C ASN A 46 10.00 -12.44 5.52
N TRP A 47 9.26 -13.53 5.76
CA TRP A 47 7.80 -13.49 5.81
C TRP A 47 7.31 -12.94 7.14
N THR A 48 6.51 -11.89 7.10
CA THR A 48 5.78 -11.37 8.25
C THR A 48 4.31 -11.77 8.20
N SER A 49 3.66 -11.81 9.37
CA SER A 49 2.25 -12.14 9.54
C SER A 49 1.73 -11.49 10.83
N GLY A 50 0.62 -11.97 11.38
CA GLY A 50 0.12 -11.48 12.67
C GLY A 50 -0.75 -10.24 12.51
N PHE A 51 -1.55 -10.21 11.45
CA PHE A 51 -2.59 -9.19 11.26
C PHE A 51 -3.55 -9.16 12.45
N THR A 52 -4.18 -8.02 12.65
CA THR A 52 -5.17 -7.77 13.70
C THR A 52 -6.43 -7.22 13.04
N GLN A 53 -7.60 -7.68 13.46
CA GLN A 53 -8.85 -7.15 12.94
C GLN A 53 -9.00 -5.67 13.30
N MET A 54 -9.44 -4.89 12.31
CA MET A 54 -9.93 -3.54 12.46
C MET A 54 -11.47 -3.53 12.49
N LYS A 55 -12.09 -4.41 11.67
CA LYS A 55 -13.55 -4.65 11.63
C LYS A 55 -13.81 -6.15 11.43
N PRO A 56 -14.92 -6.71 11.93
CA PRO A 56 -15.93 -6.09 12.79
C PRO A 56 -15.54 -6.07 14.27
N PHE A 57 -14.45 -6.77 14.67
CA PHE A 57 -14.03 -6.92 16.06
C PHE A 57 -12.62 -6.36 16.26
N PRO A 58 -12.48 -5.04 16.51
CA PRO A 58 -11.17 -4.40 16.64
C PRO A 58 -10.28 -5.07 17.72
N GLY A 59 -9.03 -5.35 17.35
CA GLY A 59 -8.04 -5.96 18.24
C GLY A 59 -8.05 -7.49 18.26
N GLU A 60 -9.07 -8.13 17.70
CA GLU A 60 -9.16 -9.59 17.63
C GLU A 60 -8.24 -10.18 16.54
N ARG A 61 -8.05 -11.49 16.60
CA ARG A 61 -7.31 -12.22 15.56
C ARG A 61 -8.15 -12.29 14.28
N PRO A 62 -7.53 -12.13 13.10
CA PRO A 62 -8.25 -12.31 11.85
C PRO A 62 -8.74 -13.75 11.68
N SER A 63 -9.90 -13.92 11.03
CA SER A 63 -10.49 -15.22 10.74
C SER A 63 -9.60 -16.09 9.86
N GLN A 64 -8.78 -15.45 9.01
CA GLN A 64 -7.87 -16.11 8.07
C GLN A 64 -6.47 -15.49 8.15
N LYS A 65 -5.44 -16.34 8.05
CA LYS A 65 -4.04 -15.90 8.11
C LYS A 65 -3.65 -15.15 6.82
N THR A 66 -2.83 -14.12 6.99
CA THR A 66 -2.13 -13.44 5.90
C THR A 66 -0.64 -13.43 6.18
N ALA A 67 0.17 -13.63 5.16
CA ALA A 67 1.62 -13.49 5.25
C ALA A 67 2.14 -12.68 4.07
N VAL A 68 3.12 -11.82 4.33
CA VAL A 68 3.73 -10.92 3.35
C VAL A 68 5.23 -11.01 3.47
N ALA A 69 5.90 -10.99 2.33
CA ALA A 69 7.34 -10.79 2.25
C ALA A 69 7.64 -9.76 1.18
N LEU A 70 8.79 -9.11 1.27
CA LEU A 70 9.23 -8.16 0.26
C LEU A 70 10.69 -8.36 -0.10
N ILE A 71 10.97 -8.16 -1.37
CA ILE A 71 12.30 -8.14 -1.95
C ILE A 71 12.43 -6.91 -2.85
N TYR A 72 13.64 -6.49 -3.17
CA TYR A 72 13.87 -5.31 -3.99
C TYR A 72 15.09 -5.45 -4.90
N ASP A 73 15.12 -4.66 -5.95
CA ASP A 73 16.30 -4.44 -6.81
C ASP A 73 16.49 -2.94 -7.10
N GLN A 74 17.25 -2.61 -8.14
CA GLN A 74 17.49 -1.21 -8.54
C GLN A 74 16.30 -0.54 -9.24
N GLU A 75 15.29 -1.30 -9.66
CA GLU A 75 14.18 -0.82 -10.48
C GLU A 75 12.86 -0.79 -9.72
N ALA A 76 12.66 -1.74 -8.80
CA ALA A 76 11.37 -1.97 -8.17
C ALA A 76 11.47 -2.59 -6.77
N ILE A 77 10.39 -2.46 -6.03
CA ILE A 77 10.09 -3.26 -4.86
C ILE A 77 9.02 -4.31 -5.23
N TYR A 78 9.18 -5.53 -4.71
CA TYR A 78 8.30 -6.64 -5.00
C TYR A 78 7.69 -7.15 -3.70
N PHE A 79 6.41 -7.49 -3.73
CA PHE A 79 5.69 -8.08 -2.60
C PHE A 79 5.17 -9.45 -3.00
N GLY A 80 5.51 -10.45 -2.19
CA GLY A 80 4.88 -11.76 -2.19
C GLY A 80 3.81 -11.79 -1.10
N VAL A 81 2.60 -12.20 -1.45
CA VAL A 81 1.45 -12.20 -0.55
C VAL A 81 0.78 -13.56 -0.54
N LYS A 82 0.54 -14.10 0.66
CA LYS A 82 -0.21 -15.33 0.90
C LYS A 82 -1.44 -15.01 1.72
N CYS A 83 -2.59 -14.96 1.06
CA CYS A 83 -3.89 -14.83 1.69
C CYS A 83 -4.48 -16.22 1.87
N TYR A 84 -4.19 -16.83 3.03
CA TYR A 84 -4.72 -18.15 3.36
C TYR A 84 -6.24 -18.11 3.49
N ASP A 85 -6.89 -19.11 2.91
CA ASP A 85 -8.34 -19.24 2.93
C ASP A 85 -8.77 -20.62 2.41
N ASP A 86 -10.04 -20.95 2.57
CA ASP A 86 -10.67 -22.01 1.79
C ASP A 86 -10.85 -21.52 0.35
N PRO A 87 -10.22 -22.20 -0.66
CA PRO A 87 -10.28 -21.78 -2.06
C PRO A 87 -11.69 -21.64 -2.62
N ASP A 88 -12.63 -22.45 -2.14
CA ASP A 88 -14.02 -22.40 -2.58
C ASP A 88 -14.79 -21.22 -1.98
N SER A 89 -14.28 -20.66 -0.90
CA SER A 89 -14.85 -19.51 -0.19
C SER A 89 -14.25 -18.16 -0.64
N VAL A 90 -13.16 -18.16 -1.43
CA VAL A 90 -12.54 -16.94 -1.97
C VAL A 90 -13.49 -16.25 -2.94
N SER A 91 -13.72 -14.96 -2.73
CA SER A 91 -14.56 -14.16 -3.64
C SER A 91 -13.99 -14.16 -5.05
N ARG A 92 -14.83 -14.54 -6.02
CA ARG A 92 -14.49 -14.55 -7.46
C ARG A 92 -15.19 -13.44 -8.23
N VAL A 93 -15.69 -12.45 -7.52
CA VAL A 93 -16.36 -11.29 -8.13
C VAL A 93 -15.36 -10.54 -9.01
N LEU A 94 -15.76 -10.25 -10.23
CA LEU A 94 -15.01 -9.39 -11.14
C LEU A 94 -15.45 -7.95 -10.93
N SER A 95 -14.48 -7.04 -10.97
CA SER A 95 -14.71 -5.62 -10.90
C SER A 95 -13.87 -4.90 -11.97
N ILE A 96 -14.07 -3.62 -12.10
CA ILE A 96 -13.20 -2.75 -12.89
C ILE A 96 -12.03 -2.26 -12.04
N ARG A 97 -10.99 -1.71 -12.67
CA ARG A 97 -9.88 -1.05 -11.97
C ARG A 97 -10.43 0.06 -11.07
N ASP A 98 -9.81 0.20 -9.90
CA ASP A 98 -10.13 1.23 -8.89
C ASP A 98 -11.57 1.16 -8.34
N ASP A 99 -12.18 -0.04 -8.38
CA ASP A 99 -13.47 -0.31 -7.75
C ASP A 99 -13.27 -0.72 -6.27
N PHE A 100 -13.49 0.22 -5.36
CA PHE A 100 -13.41 0.00 -3.91
C PHE A 100 -14.67 -0.70 -3.35
N ASN A 101 -15.07 -1.79 -3.98
CA ASN A 101 -16.27 -2.53 -3.63
C ASN A 101 -16.04 -3.45 -2.40
N PRO A 102 -16.87 -3.33 -1.33
CA PRO A 102 -16.71 -4.15 -0.12
C PRO A 102 -17.00 -5.65 -0.32
N ASN A 103 -17.54 -6.05 -1.48
CA ASN A 103 -17.79 -7.46 -1.80
C ASN A 103 -16.59 -8.17 -2.46
N LEU A 104 -15.45 -7.51 -2.55
CA LEU A 104 -14.21 -8.07 -3.09
C LEU A 104 -13.32 -8.59 -1.97
N ASP A 105 -12.65 -9.72 -2.19
CA ASP A 105 -11.50 -10.09 -1.38
C ASP A 105 -10.29 -9.31 -1.89
N LEU A 106 -9.71 -8.49 -1.02
CA LEU A 106 -8.68 -7.52 -1.35
C LEU A 106 -7.48 -7.66 -0.41
N PHE A 107 -6.29 -7.51 -0.97
CA PHE A 107 -5.07 -7.20 -0.24
C PHE A 107 -4.60 -5.79 -0.60
N ALA A 108 -4.17 -5.03 0.38
CA ALA A 108 -3.79 -3.64 0.24
C ALA A 108 -2.40 -3.37 0.83
N ILE A 109 -1.68 -2.44 0.21
CA ILE A 109 -0.38 -1.93 0.63
C ILE A 109 -0.50 -0.41 0.76
N PHE A 110 -0.12 0.13 1.91
CA PHE A 110 -0.03 1.56 2.18
C PHE A 110 1.44 1.90 2.40
N ILE A 111 2.01 2.80 1.60
CA ILE A 111 3.44 3.16 1.66
C ILE A 111 3.58 4.67 1.80
N ASP A 112 4.30 5.11 2.84
CA ASP A 112 4.77 6.48 3.01
C ASP A 112 6.30 6.48 2.94
N THR A 113 6.82 6.95 1.82
CA THR A 113 8.24 6.96 1.52
C THR A 113 8.98 8.16 2.11
N TYR A 114 8.26 9.18 2.59
CA TYR A 114 8.82 10.37 3.23
C TYR A 114 8.75 10.31 4.75
N GLN A 115 7.99 9.37 5.30
CA GLN A 115 7.72 9.21 6.74
C GLN A 115 7.08 10.48 7.35
N ASP A 116 6.21 11.14 6.57
CA ASP A 116 5.51 12.34 7.00
C ASP A 116 4.09 12.06 7.54
N GLN A 117 3.63 10.80 7.43
CA GLN A 117 2.32 10.32 7.87
C GLN A 117 1.12 11.04 7.21
N GLN A 118 1.38 11.79 6.17
CA GLN A 118 0.39 12.59 5.44
C GLN A 118 0.32 12.21 3.97
N ASN A 119 1.47 11.94 3.37
CA ASN A 119 1.58 11.63 1.96
C ASN A 119 1.96 10.16 1.76
N GLY A 120 1.20 9.46 0.95
CA GLY A 120 1.49 8.06 0.69
C GLY A 120 0.93 7.56 -0.62
N PHE A 121 1.06 6.26 -0.79
CA PHE A 121 0.56 5.52 -1.92
C PHE A 121 -0.23 4.32 -1.43
N PHE A 122 -1.34 4.07 -2.07
CA PHE A 122 -2.16 2.88 -1.91
C PHE A 122 -2.02 2.01 -3.15
N PHE A 123 -1.83 0.70 -2.94
CA PHE A 123 -1.88 -0.32 -3.99
C PHE A 123 -2.73 -1.48 -3.50
N GLY A 124 -3.83 -1.73 -4.17
CA GLY A 124 -4.76 -2.82 -3.87
C GLY A 124 -4.79 -3.86 -4.97
N ILE A 125 -4.92 -5.12 -4.60
CA ILE A 125 -5.11 -6.22 -5.54
C ILE A 125 -6.22 -7.15 -5.05
N THR A 126 -7.18 -7.43 -5.92
CA THR A 126 -8.23 -8.40 -5.59
C THR A 126 -7.77 -9.83 -5.83
N SER A 127 -8.45 -10.81 -5.25
CA SER A 127 -8.23 -12.24 -5.52
C SER A 127 -8.31 -12.60 -7.01
N ARG A 128 -8.97 -11.75 -7.83
CA ARG A 128 -9.12 -11.90 -9.28
C ARG A 128 -8.12 -11.08 -10.09
N GLY A 129 -7.16 -10.43 -9.43
CA GLY A 129 -6.10 -9.68 -10.09
C GLY A 129 -6.51 -8.29 -10.58
N VAL A 130 -7.63 -7.77 -10.12
CA VAL A 130 -8.01 -6.37 -10.40
C VAL A 130 -7.20 -5.45 -9.52
N GLN A 131 -6.57 -4.46 -10.12
CA GLN A 131 -5.72 -3.48 -9.45
C GLN A 131 -6.53 -2.27 -9.01
N LEU A 132 -6.18 -1.75 -7.84
CA LEU A 132 -6.64 -0.48 -7.30
C LEU A 132 -5.42 0.33 -6.90
N ASP A 133 -5.38 1.60 -7.24
CA ASP A 133 -4.30 2.48 -6.76
C ASP A 133 -4.79 3.90 -6.51
N ALA A 134 -4.18 4.53 -5.52
CA ALA A 134 -4.44 5.91 -5.17
C ALA A 134 -3.19 6.58 -4.59
N LYS A 135 -3.16 7.90 -4.67
CA LYS A 135 -2.32 8.71 -3.79
C LYS A 135 -3.11 9.06 -2.55
N LEU A 136 -2.45 8.94 -1.43
CA LEU A 136 -2.97 9.35 -0.13
C LEU A 136 -2.46 10.75 0.19
N PHE A 137 -3.35 11.62 0.64
CA PHE A 137 -3.00 12.91 1.21
C PHE A 137 -3.91 13.20 2.40
N ASN A 138 -3.35 13.15 3.60
CA ASN A 138 -4.09 13.09 4.86
C ASN A 138 -5.10 11.93 4.82
N GLU A 139 -6.39 12.22 4.91
CA GLU A 139 -7.50 11.26 4.89
C GLU A 139 -8.09 11.05 3.49
N ASP A 140 -7.62 11.82 2.49
CA ASP A 140 -8.16 11.79 1.14
C ASP A 140 -7.44 10.77 0.24
N TYR A 141 -8.22 10.06 -0.56
CA TYR A 141 -7.77 9.16 -1.62
C TYR A 141 -7.92 9.84 -2.98
N ASN A 142 -6.80 10.09 -3.67
CA ASN A 142 -6.84 10.55 -5.06
C ASN A 142 -6.59 9.35 -5.98
N ASP A 143 -7.66 8.75 -6.46
CA ASP A 143 -7.71 7.61 -7.39
C ASP A 143 -7.67 8.01 -8.87
N LEU A 144 -7.65 9.32 -9.19
CA LEU A 144 -7.58 9.81 -10.57
C LEU A 144 -6.21 9.57 -11.23
N LEU A 145 -5.20 9.19 -10.45
CA LEU A 145 -3.84 8.93 -10.92
C LEU A 145 -3.63 7.44 -11.08
N ASN A 146 -3.78 6.93 -12.29
CA ASN A 146 -3.40 5.56 -12.61
C ASN A 146 -1.87 5.40 -12.52
N LEU A 147 -1.41 4.72 -11.47
CA LEU A 147 0.00 4.34 -11.32
C LEU A 147 0.31 3.13 -12.20
N VAL A 148 1.53 3.10 -12.73
CA VAL A 148 1.97 1.96 -13.56
C VAL A 148 2.71 0.97 -12.68
N TRP A 149 2.09 -0.17 -12.43
CA TRP A 149 2.65 -1.28 -11.66
C TRP A 149 2.12 -2.62 -12.16
N ASN A 150 2.75 -3.71 -11.78
CA ASN A 150 2.43 -5.04 -12.27
C ASN A 150 2.06 -5.97 -11.11
N SER A 151 1.14 -6.87 -11.35
CA SER A 151 0.74 -7.88 -10.39
C SER A 151 0.13 -9.10 -11.05
N LYS A 152 0.18 -10.22 -10.35
CA LYS A 152 -0.53 -11.45 -10.70
C LYS A 152 -1.07 -12.08 -9.44
N THR A 153 -2.25 -12.68 -9.55
CA THR A 153 -2.88 -13.46 -8.48
C THR A 153 -3.21 -14.86 -8.97
N LYS A 154 -3.19 -15.80 -8.04
CA LYS A 154 -3.54 -17.19 -8.30
C LYS A 154 -4.27 -17.77 -7.10
N ILE A 155 -5.43 -18.35 -7.34
CA ILE A 155 -6.13 -19.16 -6.32
C ILE A 155 -5.52 -20.56 -6.37
N ASN A 156 -5.14 -21.09 -5.22
CA ASN A 156 -4.54 -22.40 -5.03
C ASN A 156 -5.21 -23.15 -3.88
N GLU A 157 -4.70 -24.31 -3.51
CA GLU A 157 -5.25 -25.16 -2.45
C GLU A 157 -5.26 -24.53 -1.05
N ASN A 158 -4.48 -23.47 -0.82
CA ASN A 158 -4.33 -22.81 0.47
C ASN A 158 -5.02 -21.44 0.55
N GLY A 159 -5.76 -21.03 -0.50
CA GLY A 159 -6.40 -19.73 -0.61
C GLY A 159 -6.01 -19.01 -1.90
N TRP A 160 -5.51 -17.77 -1.82
CA TRP A 160 -5.01 -17.06 -2.97
C TRP A 160 -3.71 -16.32 -2.66
N TYR A 161 -2.84 -16.29 -3.64
CA TYR A 161 -1.52 -15.67 -3.55
C TYR A 161 -1.42 -14.55 -4.57
N ALA A 162 -0.57 -13.58 -4.29
CA ALA A 162 -0.26 -12.49 -5.20
C ALA A 162 1.24 -12.22 -5.26
N GLU A 163 1.69 -11.84 -6.44
CA GLU A 163 2.99 -11.23 -6.70
C GLU A 163 2.76 -9.84 -7.24
N ILE A 164 3.40 -8.86 -6.63
CA ILE A 164 3.23 -7.43 -6.92
C ILE A 164 4.60 -6.83 -7.18
N LYS A 165 4.77 -6.15 -8.31
CA LYS A 165 5.97 -5.37 -8.65
C LYS A 165 5.57 -3.90 -8.73
N ILE A 166 6.13 -3.08 -7.84
CA ILE A 166 5.95 -1.63 -7.84
C ILE A 166 7.26 -1.00 -8.28
N PRO A 167 7.36 -0.51 -9.53
CA PRO A 167 8.56 0.16 -10.01
C PRO A 167 8.76 1.48 -9.27
N TYR A 168 9.99 1.87 -9.03
CA TYR A 168 10.30 3.15 -8.36
C TYR A 168 9.80 4.36 -9.14
N SER A 169 9.51 4.22 -10.44
CA SER A 169 8.83 5.25 -11.22
C SER A 169 7.39 5.53 -10.77
N ALA A 170 6.73 4.57 -10.09
CA ALA A 170 5.40 4.77 -9.49
C ALA A 170 5.48 5.50 -8.14
N LEU A 171 6.62 5.43 -7.45
CA LEU A 171 6.84 6.00 -6.12
C LEU A 171 7.60 7.34 -6.20
N ARG A 172 7.50 8.13 -5.13
CA ARG A 172 8.35 9.30 -4.90
C ARG A 172 9.02 9.12 -3.55
N PHE A 173 10.35 9.22 -3.51
CA PHE A 173 11.11 9.09 -2.27
C PHE A 173 12.36 9.97 -2.32
N PRO A 174 12.92 10.36 -1.16
CA PRO A 174 14.13 11.17 -1.09
C PRO A 174 15.36 10.38 -1.52
N LYS A 175 16.38 11.05 -2.07
CA LYS A 175 17.66 10.42 -2.37
C LYS A 175 18.44 10.22 -1.07
N LYS A 176 18.47 8.98 -0.58
CA LYS A 176 19.25 8.54 0.59
C LYS A 176 19.94 7.23 0.25
N GLN A 177 21.07 6.93 0.88
CA GLN A 177 21.78 5.67 0.69
C GLN A 177 20.98 4.51 1.31
N ILE A 178 20.47 4.71 2.51
CA ILE A 178 19.60 3.77 3.22
C ILE A 178 18.21 4.38 3.24
N GLN A 179 17.23 3.62 2.78
CA GLN A 179 15.82 4.00 2.80
C GLN A 179 15.10 3.32 3.96
N THR A 180 14.34 4.09 4.68
CA THR A 180 13.35 3.60 5.64
C THR A 180 12.01 4.21 5.24
N TRP A 181 11.00 3.37 5.02
CA TRP A 181 9.67 3.80 4.60
C TRP A 181 8.63 3.29 5.59
N ASN A 182 7.65 4.10 5.88
CA ASN A 182 6.48 3.62 6.61
C ASN A 182 5.64 2.73 5.71
N ILE A 183 5.11 1.65 6.28
CA ILE A 183 4.27 0.70 5.55
C ILE A 183 3.20 0.09 6.44
N ASN A 184 2.04 -0.13 5.87
CA ASN A 184 1.05 -1.02 6.44
C ASN A 184 0.45 -1.91 5.35
N PHE A 185 -0.09 -3.04 5.77
CA PHE A 185 -0.81 -3.96 4.90
C PHE A 185 -2.22 -4.13 5.43
N GLY A 186 -3.18 -4.18 4.50
CA GLY A 186 -4.58 -4.45 4.78
C GLY A 186 -5.05 -5.71 4.07
N ARG A 187 -5.98 -6.42 4.68
CA ARG A 187 -6.74 -7.49 4.04
C ARG A 187 -8.22 -7.30 4.30
N GLN A 188 -9.01 -7.40 3.24
CA GLN A 188 -10.47 -7.48 3.29
C GLN A 188 -10.93 -8.88 2.92
N ILE A 189 -11.79 -9.46 3.77
CA ILE A 189 -12.48 -10.73 3.51
C ILE A 189 -13.97 -10.44 3.42
N SER A 190 -14.46 -10.39 2.19
CA SER A 190 -15.79 -9.87 1.86
C SER A 190 -16.93 -10.61 2.56
N ARG A 191 -16.90 -11.95 2.60
CA ARG A 191 -17.95 -12.78 3.21
C ARG A 191 -18.13 -12.56 4.72
N PHE A 192 -17.08 -12.09 5.40
CA PHE A 192 -17.10 -11.79 6.82
C PHE A 192 -17.22 -10.28 7.10
N ARG A 193 -17.16 -9.44 6.06
CA ARG A 193 -17.00 -7.99 6.18
C ARG A 193 -15.84 -7.65 7.11
N GLU A 194 -14.80 -8.47 7.06
CA GLU A 194 -13.63 -8.36 7.89
C GLU A 194 -12.57 -7.54 7.20
N GLU A 195 -12.04 -6.58 7.93
CA GLU A 195 -10.86 -5.82 7.58
C GLU A 195 -9.81 -6.05 8.67
N SER A 196 -8.59 -6.38 8.26
CA SER A 196 -7.46 -6.58 9.17
C SER A 196 -6.22 -5.88 8.66
N THR A 197 -5.39 -5.39 9.56
CA THR A 197 -4.14 -4.69 9.24
C THR A 197 -2.94 -5.37 9.91
N TRP A 198 -1.79 -5.28 9.24
CA TRP A 198 -0.56 -5.85 9.74
C TRP A 198 -0.04 -5.10 10.97
N ASN A 199 0.19 -3.79 10.87
CA ASN A 199 0.36 -2.96 12.05
C ASN A 199 -1.03 -2.56 12.52
N PRO A 200 -1.39 -2.82 13.79
CA PRO A 200 -2.72 -2.48 14.28
C PRO A 200 -3.04 -1.01 14.10
N VAL A 201 -4.22 -0.72 13.60
CA VAL A 201 -4.73 0.63 13.36
C VAL A 201 -5.96 0.84 14.22
N ASN A 202 -6.06 2.02 14.83
CA ASN A 202 -7.28 2.45 15.50
C ASN A 202 -8.40 2.61 14.45
N PRO A 203 -9.52 1.88 14.56
CA PRO A 203 -10.60 1.94 13.58
C PRO A 203 -11.29 3.32 13.49
N ASP A 204 -11.08 4.20 14.48
CA ASP A 204 -11.57 5.57 14.46
C ASP A 204 -10.67 6.52 13.65
N LEU A 205 -9.48 6.05 13.22
CA LEU A 205 -8.59 6.79 12.34
C LEU A 205 -8.88 6.43 10.89
N GLU A 206 -9.08 7.43 10.05
CA GLU A 206 -9.28 7.26 8.61
C GLU A 206 -7.95 7.19 7.84
N ASN A 207 -6.84 7.59 8.49
CA ASN A 207 -5.51 7.62 7.91
C ASN A 207 -4.65 6.42 8.33
N TYR A 208 -4.50 5.45 7.43
CA TYR A 208 -3.71 4.22 7.67
C TYR A 208 -2.18 4.44 7.72
N LEU A 209 -1.69 5.64 7.40
CA LEU A 209 -0.26 5.96 7.44
C LEU A 209 0.22 6.34 8.84
N ILE A 210 -0.67 6.82 9.73
CA ILE A 210 -0.31 7.27 11.08
C ILE A 210 0.21 6.11 11.93
N GLU A 211 -0.50 4.97 11.91
CA GLU A 211 -0.15 3.77 12.67
C GLU A 211 0.46 2.71 11.74
N SER A 212 1.58 3.03 11.12
CA SER A 212 2.32 2.16 10.21
C SER A 212 3.49 1.48 10.90
N GLY A 213 3.91 0.34 10.37
CA GLY A 213 5.22 -0.23 10.60
C GLY A 213 6.27 0.36 9.67
N GLU A 214 7.47 -0.21 9.65
CA GLU A 214 8.58 0.25 8.82
C GLU A 214 9.13 -0.84 7.90
N ILE A 215 9.51 -0.43 6.68
CA ILE A 215 10.40 -1.22 5.82
C ILE A 215 11.83 -0.80 6.13
N ILE A 216 12.68 -1.78 6.42
CA ILE A 216 14.11 -1.60 6.63
C ILE A 216 14.92 -2.52 5.71
N GLY A 217 16.20 -2.17 5.48
CA GLY A 217 17.09 -2.98 4.65
C GLY A 217 17.08 -2.63 3.16
N ILE A 218 16.40 -1.56 2.73
CA ILE A 218 16.51 -1.06 1.35
C ILE A 218 17.72 -0.13 1.26
N GLU A 219 18.68 -0.48 0.40
CA GLU A 219 19.93 0.26 0.25
C GLU A 219 20.25 0.52 -1.22
N ASP A 220 20.97 1.64 -1.45
CA ASP A 220 21.58 1.99 -2.73
C ASP A 220 20.60 2.10 -3.91
N ILE A 221 19.33 2.37 -3.66
CA ILE A 221 18.35 2.67 -4.70
C ILE A 221 18.34 4.17 -5.02
N THR A 222 18.04 4.49 -6.27
CA THR A 222 18.01 5.89 -6.73
C THR A 222 16.62 6.27 -7.19
N PRO A 223 16.06 7.39 -6.72
CA PRO A 223 14.79 7.89 -7.23
C PRO A 223 14.92 8.19 -8.74
N PRO A 224 13.95 7.74 -9.55
CA PRO A 224 14.00 7.94 -10.99
C PRO A 224 13.94 9.42 -11.37
N LEU A 225 14.72 9.81 -12.39
CA LEU A 225 14.66 11.15 -12.95
C LEU A 225 13.28 11.33 -13.62
N ARG A 226 12.55 12.35 -13.20
CA ARG A 226 11.26 12.73 -13.79
C ARG A 226 11.41 14.02 -14.55
N LEU A 227 11.43 13.92 -15.87
CA LEU A 227 11.33 15.05 -16.78
C LEU A 227 9.92 15.05 -17.39
N ALA A 228 9.09 16.02 -17.01
CA ALA A 228 7.84 16.30 -17.69
C ALA A 228 8.11 17.43 -18.70
N MET A 229 8.10 17.13 -20.00
CA MET A 229 8.09 18.14 -21.06
C MET A 229 6.64 18.37 -21.47
N ILE A 230 6.10 19.53 -21.18
CA ILE A 230 4.80 19.97 -21.66
C ILE A 230 5.04 20.90 -22.85
N PRO A 231 4.96 20.42 -24.11
CA PRO A 231 5.07 21.31 -25.26
C PRO A 231 3.86 22.24 -25.29
N PHE A 232 4.10 23.53 -25.29
CA PHE A 232 3.06 24.54 -25.36
C PHE A 232 3.19 25.30 -26.67
N LEU A 233 2.16 25.27 -27.52
CA LEU A 233 2.06 26.06 -28.73
C LEU A 233 0.90 27.03 -28.60
N SER A 234 1.17 28.33 -28.53
CA SER A 234 0.12 29.36 -28.59
C SER A 234 0.18 30.11 -29.92
N ASN A 235 -0.96 30.23 -30.57
CA ASN A 235 -1.10 31.00 -31.82
C ASN A 235 -2.07 32.17 -31.52
N TYR A 236 -1.58 33.40 -31.74
CA TYR A 236 -2.41 34.59 -31.54
C TYR A 236 -2.73 35.20 -32.92
N VAL A 237 -4.00 35.29 -33.25
CA VAL A 237 -4.45 36.02 -34.46
C VAL A 237 -5.08 37.32 -33.98
N ASN A 238 -4.38 38.43 -34.22
CA ASN A 238 -4.90 39.77 -33.96
C ASN A 238 -5.69 40.24 -35.15
N PHE A 239 -6.99 40.38 -34.99
CA PHE A 239 -7.82 41.11 -35.97
C PHE A 239 -7.87 42.59 -35.56
N SER A 240 -7.12 43.44 -36.22
CA SER A 240 -7.32 44.89 -36.12
C SER A 240 -8.44 45.29 -37.08
N LYS A 241 -9.56 45.77 -36.52
CA LYS A 241 -10.60 46.44 -37.32
C LYS A 241 -10.02 47.75 -37.85
N GLY A 242 -9.90 47.89 -39.17
CA GLY A 242 -9.43 49.12 -39.77
C GLY A 242 -10.32 50.27 -39.36
N GLU A 243 -9.70 51.35 -38.89
CA GLU A 243 -10.38 52.62 -38.72
C GLU A 243 -10.76 53.11 -40.11
N GLU A 244 -12.05 53.17 -40.43
CA GLU A 244 -12.57 53.94 -41.54
C GLU A 244 -12.32 55.42 -41.24
N THR A 245 -11.36 56.03 -41.91
CA THR A 245 -11.19 57.48 -41.96
C THR A 245 -12.35 58.05 -42.76
N VAL A 246 -13.35 58.57 -42.10
CA VAL A 246 -14.40 59.41 -42.72
C VAL A 246 -13.75 60.72 -43.05
N ASN A 247 -13.39 60.94 -44.31
CA ASN A 247 -13.07 62.23 -44.83
C ASN A 247 -14.39 63.00 -45.02
N SER A 248 -14.69 63.93 -44.14
CA SER A 248 -15.71 64.95 -44.35
C SER A 248 -15.09 66.11 -45.19
N PHE A 249 -15.64 66.33 -46.31
CA PHE A 249 -15.45 67.60 -47.06
C PHE A 249 -16.34 68.70 -46.46
#